data_36568c4a3b8dd9831fa871d437fc3c91
#
_entry.id   36568c4a3b8dd9831fa871d437fc3c91
#
_cell.length_a   1.000
_cell.length_b   1.000
_cell.length_c   1.000
_cell.angle_alpha   90.00
_cell.angle_beta   90.00
_cell.angle_gamma   90.00
#
_symmetry.space_group_name_H-M   'P 1'
#
loop_
_entity.id
_entity.type
_entity.pdbx_description
1 polymer ?
#
loop_
_entity_poly.entity_id
_entity_poly.type
_entity_poly.pdbx_seq_one_letter_code
_entity_poly.pdbx_strand_id
1 'polypeptide(L)'
;AELQALHTGEKTPTVLLREKKPWDFTCVPIRQYEGLVSQETAPSFSALLDGFYAKRDLLERTRQKTQTLRKTLTNLHSRTARKLQNQKKELEATFDREHLRRLGDIVTANLHVISRGQARLTAVDFYDPEMKEIDIPLNPAVSPQQNAAKFYKDYQKAKTAEKVLTEQIAKGEAELLYLASVLDELSRVESERDIQEIRQELTDGGYLRETG
;
A
#
# COMPACT_ATOMS: atom_id res chain seq x y z
N ALA A 1 25.72 35.75 -38.24
CA ALA A 1 24.85 36.70 -37.52
C ALA A 1 25.08 36.65 -36.02
N GLU A 2 25.09 35.45 -35.40
CA GLU A 2 25.23 35.27 -33.94
C GLU A 2 26.62 35.65 -33.43
N LEU A 3 27.68 35.30 -34.15
CA LEU A 3 29.03 35.71 -33.85
C LEU A 3 29.26 37.23 -34.03
N GLN A 4 28.55 37.85 -34.96
CA GLN A 4 28.59 39.31 -35.13
C GLN A 4 27.89 40.05 -34.00
N ALA A 5 26.75 39.55 -33.50
CA ALA A 5 26.05 40.10 -32.35
C ALA A 5 26.90 40.06 -31.07
N LEU A 6 27.69 38.98 -30.89
CA LEU A 6 28.66 38.90 -29.79
C LEU A 6 29.79 39.93 -29.92
N HIS A 7 30.19 40.27 -31.15
CA HIS A 7 31.29 41.22 -31.44
C HIS A 7 30.83 42.71 -31.33
N THR A 8 29.57 43.00 -31.67
CA THR A 8 28.97 44.34 -31.58
C THR A 8 28.52 44.74 -30.20
N GLY A 9 28.55 43.82 -29.24
CA GLY A 9 28.17 44.10 -27.85
C GLY A 9 26.65 44.12 -27.58
N GLU A 10 25.81 43.90 -28.58
CA GLU A 10 24.38 43.72 -28.40
C GLU A 10 24.11 42.36 -27.75
N LYS A 11 23.95 42.38 -26.43
CA LYS A 11 23.69 41.19 -25.65
C LYS A 11 22.21 41.22 -25.22
N THR A 12 21.47 40.21 -25.65
CA THR A 12 20.09 40.01 -25.22
C THR A 12 20.02 38.77 -24.35
N PRO A 13 19.99 38.90 -23.01
CA PRO A 13 19.91 37.77 -22.12
C PRO A 13 18.68 36.93 -22.42
N THR A 14 18.85 35.67 -22.76
CA THR A 14 17.77 34.78 -23.23
C THR A 14 17.80 33.47 -22.47
N VAL A 15 16.65 33.06 -21.92
CA VAL A 15 16.46 31.74 -21.32
C VAL A 15 15.91 30.80 -22.38
N LEU A 16 16.47 29.61 -22.46
CA LEU A 16 15.99 28.51 -23.28
C LEU A 16 15.11 27.59 -22.43
N LEU A 17 13.87 27.38 -22.87
CA LEU A 17 12.90 26.55 -22.19
C LEU A 17 12.60 25.31 -23.03
N ARG A 18 12.75 24.12 -22.45
CA ARG A 18 12.31 22.85 -23.02
C ARG A 18 11.11 22.34 -22.24
N GLU A 19 9.99 22.10 -22.92
CA GLU A 19 8.73 21.70 -22.26
C GLU A 19 8.31 22.69 -21.14
N LYS A 20 8.47 24.00 -21.40
CA LYS A 20 8.23 25.11 -20.45
C LYS A 20 9.15 25.11 -19.22
N LYS A 21 10.17 24.26 -19.15
CA LYS A 21 11.13 24.19 -18.04
C LYS A 21 12.45 24.85 -18.45
N PRO A 22 13.13 25.60 -17.54
CA PRO A 22 14.43 26.20 -17.84
C PRO A 22 15.47 25.10 -18.13
N TRP A 23 15.98 25.12 -19.37
CA TRP A 23 16.96 24.14 -19.85
C TRP A 23 18.36 24.73 -19.84
N ASP A 24 18.53 25.91 -20.43
CA ASP A 24 19.81 26.60 -20.51
C ASP A 24 19.58 28.11 -20.68
N PHE A 25 20.64 28.89 -20.72
CA PHE A 25 20.59 30.33 -20.98
C PHE A 25 21.72 30.78 -21.92
N THR A 26 21.50 31.88 -22.59
CA THR A 26 22.46 32.44 -23.54
C THR A 26 22.43 33.97 -23.48
N CYS A 27 23.52 34.60 -23.94
CA CYS A 27 23.59 36.06 -24.04
C CYS A 27 23.08 36.61 -25.37
N VAL A 28 22.67 35.74 -26.30
CA VAL A 28 22.06 36.09 -27.59
C VAL A 28 21.00 35.06 -27.95
N PRO A 29 19.93 35.43 -28.68
CA PRO A 29 18.96 34.47 -29.21
C PRO A 29 19.65 33.46 -30.15
N ILE A 30 19.39 32.18 -29.96
CA ILE A 30 20.00 31.09 -30.75
C ILE A 30 18.95 30.50 -31.69
N ARG A 31 19.16 30.62 -33.00
CA ARG A 31 18.29 30.04 -34.03
C ARG A 31 18.44 28.54 -34.21
N GLN A 32 19.57 27.99 -33.83
CA GLN A 32 19.89 26.56 -33.93
C GLN A 32 18.84 25.65 -33.24
N TYR A 33 18.15 26.16 -32.22
CA TYR A 33 17.14 25.41 -31.44
C TYR A 33 15.69 25.85 -31.74
N GLU A 34 15.47 26.60 -32.82
CA GLU A 34 14.11 26.98 -33.26
C GLU A 34 13.26 25.70 -33.47
N GLY A 35 12.07 25.66 -32.82
CA GLY A 35 11.16 24.51 -32.84
C GLY A 35 11.46 23.41 -31.82
N LEU A 36 12.64 23.39 -31.17
CA LEU A 36 12.99 22.44 -30.11
C LEU A 36 12.82 23.03 -28.71
N VAL A 37 13.04 24.34 -28.56
CA VAL A 37 12.94 25.08 -27.31
C VAL A 37 12.22 26.40 -27.54
N SER A 38 11.49 26.87 -26.53
CA SER A 38 11.01 28.27 -26.51
C SER A 38 12.05 29.17 -25.88
N GLN A 39 12.09 30.44 -26.29
CA GLN A 39 13.06 31.41 -25.82
C GLN A 39 12.33 32.58 -25.15
N GLU A 40 12.79 32.99 -23.98
CA GLU A 40 12.32 34.14 -23.24
C GLU A 40 13.49 35.09 -22.97
N THR A 41 13.31 36.38 -23.25
CA THR A 41 14.32 37.42 -22.98
C THR A 41 14.16 37.97 -21.57
N ALA A 42 15.28 38.37 -20.95
CA ALA A 42 15.30 39.02 -19.64
C ALA A 42 15.87 40.44 -19.76
N PRO A 43 15.51 41.37 -18.85
CA PRO A 43 15.96 42.78 -18.91
C PRO A 43 17.44 42.94 -18.61
N SER A 44 18.06 42.01 -17.90
CA SER A 44 19.50 41.98 -17.62
C SER A 44 19.99 40.54 -17.42
N PHE A 45 21.30 40.33 -17.51
CA PHE A 45 21.90 39.01 -17.30
C PHE A 45 21.77 38.55 -15.82
N SER A 46 21.82 39.48 -14.88
CA SER A 46 21.59 39.18 -13.46
C SER A 46 20.15 38.70 -13.21
N ALA A 47 19.15 39.44 -13.73
CA ALA A 47 17.75 39.06 -13.62
C ALA A 47 17.45 37.69 -14.30
N LEU A 48 18.15 37.42 -15.44
CA LEU A 48 18.08 36.14 -16.12
C LEU A 48 18.60 35.00 -15.23
N LEU A 49 19.79 35.13 -14.66
CA LEU A 49 20.41 34.12 -13.81
C LEU A 49 19.57 33.87 -12.55
N ASP A 50 19.14 34.94 -11.88
CA ASP A 50 18.31 34.82 -10.67
C ASP A 50 16.99 34.08 -10.96
N GLY A 51 16.31 34.45 -12.04
CA GLY A 51 15.07 33.79 -12.46
C GLY A 51 15.27 32.36 -12.91
N PHE A 52 16.36 32.07 -13.62
CA PHE A 52 16.69 30.72 -14.09
C PHE A 52 16.97 29.78 -12.94
N TYR A 53 17.83 30.16 -12.01
CA TYR A 53 18.17 29.33 -10.86
C TYR A 53 17.02 29.20 -9.89
N ALA A 54 16.24 30.27 -9.64
CA ALA A 54 15.05 30.19 -8.80
C ALA A 54 14.01 29.18 -9.34
N LYS A 55 13.77 29.21 -10.66
CA LYS A 55 12.86 28.24 -11.31
C LYS A 55 13.41 26.81 -11.23
N ARG A 56 14.72 26.60 -11.43
CA ARG A 56 15.35 25.27 -11.32
C ARG A 56 15.27 24.74 -9.90
N ASP A 57 15.56 25.56 -8.90
CA ASP A 57 15.48 25.17 -7.48
C ASP A 57 14.06 24.78 -7.10
N LEU A 58 13.06 25.54 -7.53
CA LEU A 58 11.66 25.21 -7.29
C LEU A 58 11.27 23.86 -7.89
N LEU A 59 11.66 23.60 -9.13
CA LEU A 59 11.40 22.32 -9.81
C LEU A 59 12.08 21.16 -9.09
N GLU A 60 13.32 21.33 -8.66
CA GLU A 60 14.05 20.27 -7.96
C GLU A 60 13.43 19.99 -6.58
N ARG A 61 13.05 21.03 -5.81
CA ARG A 61 12.33 20.87 -4.54
C ARG A 61 10.99 20.13 -4.74
N THR A 62 10.22 20.52 -5.74
CA THR A 62 8.96 19.86 -6.09
C THR A 62 9.19 18.39 -6.39
N ARG A 63 10.19 18.08 -7.22
CA ARG A 63 10.57 16.71 -7.55
C ARG A 63 10.96 15.88 -6.32
N GLN A 64 11.80 16.43 -5.43
CA GLN A 64 12.25 15.75 -4.22
C GLN A 64 11.08 15.47 -3.26
N LYS A 65 10.20 16.45 -3.05
CA LYS A 65 8.99 16.28 -2.24
C LYS A 65 8.07 15.20 -2.82
N THR A 66 7.86 15.20 -4.14
CA THR A 66 7.07 14.19 -4.86
C THR A 66 7.67 12.79 -4.68
N GLN A 67 8.99 12.66 -4.85
CA GLN A 67 9.67 11.36 -4.69
C GLN A 67 9.57 10.83 -3.26
N THR A 68 9.74 11.69 -2.27
CA THR A 68 9.62 11.32 -0.85
C THR A 68 8.21 10.84 -0.53
N LEU A 69 7.20 11.56 -0.98
CA LEU A 69 5.80 11.20 -0.77
C LEU A 69 5.46 9.88 -1.49
N ARG A 70 5.91 9.73 -2.73
CA ARG A 70 5.76 8.48 -3.51
C ARG A 70 6.35 7.28 -2.78
N LYS A 71 7.58 7.41 -2.26
CA LYS A 71 8.23 6.33 -1.48
C LYS A 71 7.41 5.95 -0.25
N THR A 72 6.90 6.93 0.49
CA THR A 72 6.08 6.70 1.67
C THR A 72 4.78 5.96 1.30
N LEU A 73 4.07 6.40 0.26
CA LEU A 73 2.82 5.78 -0.20
C LEU A 73 3.05 4.37 -0.76
N THR A 74 4.13 4.15 -1.51
CA THR A 74 4.49 2.81 -2.02
C THR A 74 4.76 1.84 -0.87
N ASN A 75 5.46 2.28 0.17
CA ASN A 75 5.70 1.47 1.35
C ASN A 75 4.40 1.14 2.09
N LEU A 76 3.51 2.13 2.24
CA LEU A 76 2.20 1.94 2.87
C LEU A 76 1.34 0.95 2.08
N HIS A 77 1.22 1.15 0.77
CA HIS A 77 0.53 0.24 -0.15
C HIS A 77 1.05 -1.21 -0.03
N SER A 78 2.38 -1.38 -0.04
CA SER A 78 3.00 -2.71 0.08
C SER A 78 2.72 -3.38 1.44
N ARG A 79 2.70 -2.62 2.53
CA ARG A 79 2.34 -3.14 3.86
C ARG A 79 0.87 -3.56 3.93
N THR A 80 -0.02 -2.72 3.43
CA THR A 80 -1.47 -3.02 3.37
C THR A 80 -1.73 -4.25 2.50
N ALA A 81 -1.05 -4.38 1.35
CA ALA A 81 -1.16 -5.56 0.48
C ALA A 81 -0.72 -6.86 1.17
N ARG A 82 0.40 -6.83 1.90
CA ARG A 82 0.87 -8.00 2.68
C ARG A 82 -0.10 -8.38 3.79
N LYS A 83 -0.60 -7.38 4.53
CA LYS A 83 -1.61 -7.60 5.58
C LYS A 83 -2.86 -8.25 5.00
N LEU A 84 -3.35 -7.74 3.88
CA LEU A 84 -4.52 -8.25 3.19
C LEU A 84 -4.31 -9.70 2.72
N GLN A 85 -3.14 -10.03 2.17
CA GLN A 85 -2.81 -11.39 1.76
C GLN A 85 -2.80 -12.37 2.95
N ASN A 86 -2.26 -11.96 4.10
CA ASN A 86 -2.29 -12.78 5.31
C ASN A 86 -3.72 -12.99 5.82
N GLN A 87 -4.53 -11.93 5.85
CA GLN A 87 -5.93 -12.03 6.25
C GLN A 87 -6.75 -12.95 5.33
N LYS A 88 -6.49 -12.94 4.02
CA LYS A 88 -7.12 -13.88 3.06
C LYS A 88 -6.73 -15.32 3.35
N LYS A 89 -5.46 -15.61 3.66
CA LYS A 89 -5.02 -16.95 4.08
C LYS A 89 -5.65 -17.40 5.40
N GLU A 90 -5.74 -16.49 6.37
CA GLU A 90 -6.42 -16.78 7.64
C GLU A 90 -7.91 -17.06 7.42
N LEU A 91 -8.55 -16.33 6.52
CA LEU A 91 -9.95 -16.56 6.15
C LEU A 91 -10.14 -17.94 5.53
N GLU A 92 -9.28 -18.34 4.60
CA GLU A 92 -9.33 -19.70 4.01
C GLU A 92 -9.22 -20.78 5.07
N ALA A 93 -8.37 -20.62 6.09
CA ALA A 93 -8.24 -21.57 7.19
C ALA A 93 -9.52 -21.68 8.04
N THR A 94 -10.43 -20.71 8.00
CA THR A 94 -11.72 -20.79 8.74
C THR A 94 -12.77 -21.66 8.03
N PHE A 95 -12.57 -21.99 6.76
CA PHE A 95 -13.58 -22.71 5.97
C PHE A 95 -13.75 -24.19 6.41
N ASP A 96 -12.70 -24.79 6.99
CA ASP A 96 -12.73 -26.16 7.50
C ASP A 96 -13.30 -26.28 8.92
N ARG A 97 -13.97 -25.25 9.42
CA ARG A 97 -14.48 -25.22 10.80
C ARG A 97 -15.52 -26.29 11.11
N GLU A 98 -16.29 -26.76 10.12
CA GLU A 98 -17.30 -27.81 10.32
C GLU A 98 -16.66 -29.13 10.75
N HIS A 99 -15.42 -29.40 10.35
CA HIS A 99 -14.65 -30.52 10.84
C HIS A 99 -14.47 -30.45 12.36
N LEU A 100 -14.17 -29.28 12.93
CA LEU A 100 -14.04 -29.10 14.39
C LEU A 100 -15.35 -29.43 15.12
N ARG A 101 -16.51 -29.00 14.59
CA ARG A 101 -17.81 -29.31 15.16
C ARG A 101 -18.05 -30.81 15.15
N ARG A 102 -17.79 -31.50 14.02
CA ARG A 102 -17.93 -32.95 13.87
C ARG A 102 -17.07 -33.71 14.89
N LEU A 103 -15.81 -33.32 15.07
CA LEU A 103 -14.92 -33.89 16.09
C LEU A 103 -15.49 -33.70 17.50
N GLY A 104 -16.02 -32.53 17.81
CA GLY A 104 -16.71 -32.26 19.08
C GLY A 104 -17.91 -33.17 19.30
N ASP A 105 -18.72 -33.40 18.29
CA ASP A 105 -19.89 -34.29 18.34
C ASP A 105 -19.47 -35.76 18.57
N ILE A 106 -18.42 -36.23 17.85
CA ILE A 106 -17.91 -37.60 18.00
C ILE A 106 -17.30 -37.83 19.39
N VAL A 107 -16.52 -36.86 19.91
CA VAL A 107 -15.97 -36.94 21.26
C VAL A 107 -17.09 -36.95 22.29
N THR A 108 -18.12 -36.10 22.11
CA THR A 108 -19.28 -36.03 23.01
C THR A 108 -20.06 -37.35 23.05
N ALA A 109 -20.26 -37.99 21.90
CA ALA A 109 -20.98 -39.27 21.80
C ALA A 109 -20.18 -40.40 22.48
N ASN A 110 -18.88 -40.28 22.59
CA ASN A 110 -17.97 -41.32 23.15
C ASN A 110 -17.43 -40.99 24.55
N LEU A 111 -17.98 -39.97 25.25
CA LEU A 111 -17.52 -39.55 26.57
C LEU A 111 -17.50 -40.70 27.60
N HIS A 112 -18.37 -41.69 27.48
CA HIS A 112 -18.51 -42.84 28.37
C HIS A 112 -17.34 -43.85 28.26
N VAL A 113 -16.63 -43.86 27.13
CA VAL A 113 -15.50 -44.77 26.87
C VAL A 113 -14.13 -44.07 26.99
N ILE A 114 -14.09 -42.73 27.12
CA ILE A 114 -12.84 -42.01 27.23
C ILE A 114 -12.36 -41.96 28.68
N SER A 115 -11.21 -42.55 28.94
CA SER A 115 -10.57 -42.48 30.25
C SER A 115 -9.83 -41.13 30.45
N ARG A 116 -9.76 -40.71 31.72
CA ARG A 116 -8.97 -39.50 32.07
C ARG A 116 -7.48 -39.79 31.78
N GLY A 117 -6.80 -38.83 31.13
CA GLY A 117 -5.40 -38.95 30.72
C GLY A 117 -5.20 -39.64 29.36
N GLN A 118 -6.29 -40.02 28.69
CA GLN A 118 -6.21 -40.61 27.35
C GLN A 118 -5.82 -39.54 26.31
N ALA A 119 -4.82 -39.85 25.48
CA ALA A 119 -4.25 -38.93 24.50
C ALA A 119 -4.90 -39.05 23.11
N ARG A 120 -5.70 -40.08 22.86
CA ARG A 120 -6.31 -40.36 21.55
C ARG A 120 -7.61 -41.11 21.73
N LEU A 121 -8.59 -40.79 20.90
CA LEU A 121 -9.84 -41.52 20.77
C LEU A 121 -9.91 -42.13 19.36
N THR A 122 -10.04 -43.46 19.24
CA THR A 122 -10.45 -44.11 17.99
C THR A 122 -11.95 -44.34 18.04
N ALA A 123 -12.70 -43.73 17.11
CA ALA A 123 -14.15 -43.83 17.10
C ALA A 123 -14.68 -43.79 15.64
N VAL A 124 -15.91 -44.28 15.47
CA VAL A 124 -16.58 -44.25 14.18
C VAL A 124 -17.00 -42.84 13.86
N ASP A 125 -16.67 -42.36 12.68
CA ASP A 125 -17.17 -41.10 12.13
C ASP A 125 -18.60 -41.33 11.56
N PHE A 126 -19.61 -41.01 12.34
CA PHE A 126 -21.01 -41.13 11.92
C PHE A 126 -21.46 -40.06 10.93
N TYR A 127 -20.58 -39.12 10.55
CA TYR A 127 -20.77 -38.20 9.45
C TYR A 127 -20.23 -38.74 8.12
N ASP A 128 -19.39 -39.77 8.16
CA ASP A 128 -18.93 -40.48 6.98
C ASP A 128 -19.98 -41.51 6.53
N PRO A 129 -20.47 -41.46 5.28
CA PRO A 129 -21.41 -42.44 4.74
C PRO A 129 -20.90 -43.91 4.86
N GLU A 130 -19.59 -44.09 4.84
CA GLU A 130 -18.94 -45.40 4.97
C GLU A 130 -18.67 -45.81 6.45
N MET A 131 -19.03 -44.92 7.42
CA MET A 131 -18.85 -45.17 8.85
C MET A 131 -17.41 -45.53 9.21
N LYS A 132 -16.42 -44.87 8.60
CA LYS A 132 -15.00 -45.13 8.83
C LYS A 132 -14.59 -44.76 10.25
N GLU A 133 -13.64 -45.53 10.80
CA GLU A 133 -12.99 -45.16 12.05
C GLU A 133 -12.01 -44.01 11.82
N ILE A 134 -11.99 -43.06 12.75
CA ILE A 134 -11.06 -41.94 12.80
C ILE A 134 -10.36 -41.87 14.14
N ASP A 135 -9.14 -41.40 14.12
CA ASP A 135 -8.32 -41.14 15.31
C ASP A 135 -8.40 -39.63 15.65
N ILE A 136 -8.94 -39.32 16.81
CA ILE A 136 -9.08 -37.98 17.32
C ILE A 136 -8.06 -37.72 18.42
N PRO A 137 -7.12 -36.77 18.26
CA PRO A 137 -6.19 -36.43 19.30
C PRO A 137 -6.89 -35.71 20.45
N LEU A 138 -6.60 -36.16 21.68
CA LEU A 138 -7.13 -35.57 22.91
C LEU A 138 -5.98 -35.02 23.75
N ASN A 139 -6.30 -33.98 24.53
CA ASN A 139 -5.36 -33.46 25.53
C ASN A 139 -5.51 -34.26 26.82
N PRO A 140 -4.48 -35.08 27.23
CA PRO A 140 -4.56 -35.89 28.43
C PRO A 140 -4.59 -35.09 29.74
N ALA A 141 -4.20 -33.81 29.70
CA ALA A 141 -4.17 -32.96 30.89
C ALA A 141 -5.56 -32.43 31.30
N VAL A 142 -6.58 -32.59 30.44
CA VAL A 142 -7.93 -32.12 30.70
C VAL A 142 -8.94 -33.27 30.66
N SER A 143 -10.15 -33.02 31.18
CA SER A 143 -11.21 -34.06 31.17
C SER A 143 -11.73 -34.33 29.74
N PRO A 144 -12.37 -35.50 29.51
CA PRO A 144 -13.03 -35.78 28.23
C PRO A 144 -14.03 -34.71 27.82
N GLN A 145 -14.82 -34.19 28.76
CA GLN A 145 -15.81 -33.12 28.56
C GLN A 145 -15.11 -31.81 28.12
N GLN A 146 -13.98 -31.48 28.73
CA GLN A 146 -13.20 -30.31 28.36
C GLN A 146 -12.57 -30.44 26.96
N ASN A 147 -12.18 -31.69 26.57
CA ASN A 147 -11.73 -31.94 25.19
C ASN A 147 -12.84 -31.66 24.16
N ALA A 148 -14.05 -32.21 24.40
CA ALA A 148 -15.22 -31.93 23.55
C ALA A 148 -15.53 -30.42 23.49
N ALA A 149 -15.58 -29.76 24.64
CA ALA A 149 -15.83 -28.32 24.74
C ALA A 149 -14.79 -27.48 23.98
N LYS A 150 -13.52 -27.92 23.94
CA LYS A 150 -12.45 -27.25 23.19
C LYS A 150 -12.75 -27.26 21.69
N PHE A 151 -13.17 -28.37 21.10
CA PHE A 151 -13.54 -28.45 19.68
C PHE A 151 -14.67 -27.46 19.34
N TYR A 152 -15.72 -27.40 20.15
CA TYR A 152 -16.79 -26.43 19.95
C TYR A 152 -16.32 -24.97 20.11
N LYS A 153 -15.45 -24.72 21.08
CA LYS A 153 -14.86 -23.37 21.25
C LYS A 153 -14.03 -22.95 20.05
N ASP A 154 -13.24 -23.87 19.49
CA ASP A 154 -12.41 -23.61 18.32
C ASP A 154 -13.28 -23.42 17.05
N TYR A 155 -14.38 -24.16 16.92
CA TYR A 155 -15.42 -23.92 15.91
C TYR A 155 -16.01 -22.51 16.01
N GLN A 156 -16.42 -22.09 17.20
CA GLN A 156 -16.99 -20.75 17.41
C GLN A 156 -15.97 -19.64 17.15
N LYS A 157 -14.72 -19.84 17.53
CA LYS A 157 -13.63 -18.90 17.20
C LYS A 157 -13.46 -18.75 15.68
N ALA A 158 -13.43 -19.86 14.95
CA ALA A 158 -13.28 -19.85 13.49
C ALA A 158 -14.49 -19.13 12.84
N LYS A 159 -15.70 -19.35 13.31
CA LYS A 159 -16.92 -18.68 12.83
C LYS A 159 -16.88 -17.16 13.07
N THR A 160 -16.40 -16.74 14.24
CA THR A 160 -16.25 -15.31 14.56
C THR A 160 -15.12 -14.69 13.74
N ALA A 161 -14.00 -15.41 13.59
CA ALA A 161 -12.85 -14.96 12.78
C ALA A 161 -13.24 -14.75 11.32
N GLU A 162 -14.04 -15.64 10.71
CA GLU A 162 -14.54 -15.48 9.35
C GLU A 162 -15.25 -14.14 9.16
N LYS A 163 -16.19 -13.82 10.06
CA LYS A 163 -16.93 -12.56 10.00
C LYS A 163 -16.02 -11.34 10.07
N VAL A 164 -15.13 -11.31 11.07
CA VAL A 164 -14.20 -10.20 11.30
C VAL A 164 -13.21 -10.05 10.14
N LEU A 165 -12.67 -11.17 9.66
CA LEU A 165 -11.71 -11.15 8.54
C LEU A 165 -12.37 -10.70 7.24
N THR A 166 -13.60 -11.11 6.96
CA THR A 166 -14.36 -10.65 5.78
C THR A 166 -14.53 -9.13 5.78
N GLU A 167 -14.90 -8.55 6.93
CA GLU A 167 -15.03 -7.09 7.07
C GLU A 167 -13.67 -6.37 6.92
N GLN A 168 -12.61 -6.93 7.53
CA GLN A 168 -11.27 -6.35 7.45
C GLN A 168 -10.68 -6.43 6.05
N ILE A 169 -10.93 -7.52 5.33
CA ILE A 169 -10.50 -7.70 3.93
C ILE A 169 -11.17 -6.66 3.04
N ALA A 170 -12.48 -6.46 3.16
CA ALA A 170 -13.19 -5.46 2.38
C ALA A 170 -12.65 -4.04 2.62
N LYS A 171 -12.36 -3.68 3.88
CA LYS A 171 -11.72 -2.40 4.21
C LYS A 171 -10.30 -2.28 3.63
N GLY A 172 -9.50 -3.35 3.73
CA GLY A 172 -8.14 -3.37 3.20
C GLY A 172 -8.09 -3.26 1.67
N GLU A 173 -9.03 -3.88 0.96
CA GLU A 173 -9.16 -3.76 -0.50
C GLU A 173 -9.52 -2.33 -0.91
N ALA A 174 -10.46 -1.68 -0.22
CA ALA A 174 -10.81 -0.28 -0.45
C ALA A 174 -9.63 0.65 -0.18
N GLU A 175 -8.86 0.41 0.88
CA GLU A 175 -7.65 1.17 1.22
C GLU A 175 -6.57 1.03 0.15
N LEU A 176 -6.32 -0.19 -0.38
CA LEU A 176 -5.37 -0.39 -1.47
C LEU A 176 -5.78 0.35 -2.74
N LEU A 177 -7.05 0.34 -3.08
CA LEU A 177 -7.57 1.05 -4.24
C LEU A 177 -7.39 2.56 -4.09
N TYR A 178 -7.68 3.11 -2.91
CA TYR A 178 -7.44 4.51 -2.59
C TYR A 178 -5.96 4.89 -2.71
N LEU A 179 -5.06 4.13 -2.07
CA LEU A 179 -3.61 4.39 -2.15
C LEU A 179 -3.08 4.31 -3.58
N ALA A 180 -3.60 3.39 -4.40
CA ALA A 180 -3.25 3.31 -5.81
C ALA A 180 -3.71 4.54 -6.59
N SER A 181 -4.92 5.07 -6.32
CA SER A 181 -5.41 6.30 -6.97
C SER A 181 -4.58 7.53 -6.60
N VAL A 182 -4.18 7.66 -5.33
CA VAL A 182 -3.30 8.77 -4.89
C VAL A 182 -1.90 8.67 -5.52
N LEU A 183 -1.34 7.44 -5.65
CA LEU A 183 -0.07 7.24 -6.36
C LEU A 183 -0.15 7.63 -7.84
N ASP A 184 -1.26 7.37 -8.49
CA ASP A 184 -1.51 7.77 -9.87
C ASP A 184 -1.66 9.30 -9.99
N GLU A 185 -2.41 9.94 -9.09
CA GLU A 185 -2.52 11.39 -9.01
C GLU A 185 -1.16 12.06 -8.80
N LEU A 186 -0.35 11.53 -7.86
CA LEU A 186 1.00 12.02 -7.59
C LEU A 186 1.92 11.92 -8.82
N SER A 187 1.64 11.04 -9.76
CA SER A 187 2.39 10.94 -11.02
C SER A 187 2.16 12.12 -11.96
N ARG A 188 1.07 12.85 -11.80
CA ARG A 188 0.62 13.98 -12.61
C ARG A 188 0.86 15.34 -11.96
N VAL A 189 1.44 15.36 -10.76
CA VAL A 189 1.74 16.59 -10.03
C VAL A 189 2.76 17.44 -10.78
N GLU A 190 2.44 18.72 -10.99
CA GLU A 190 3.30 19.70 -11.65
C GLU A 190 3.71 20.84 -10.71
N SER A 191 2.98 21.10 -9.64
CA SER A 191 3.22 22.21 -8.71
C SER A 191 3.43 21.75 -7.26
N GLU A 192 4.09 22.60 -6.48
CA GLU A 192 4.25 22.39 -5.04
C GLU A 192 2.90 22.46 -4.30
N ARG A 193 1.97 23.25 -4.82
CA ARG A 193 0.61 23.36 -4.27
C ARG A 193 -0.13 22.02 -4.36
N ASP A 194 -0.06 21.33 -5.49
CA ASP A 194 -0.69 20.02 -5.69
C ASP A 194 -0.16 19.01 -4.68
N ILE A 195 1.16 19.03 -4.41
CA ILE A 195 1.77 18.14 -3.40
C ILE A 195 1.22 18.45 -2.01
N GLN A 196 1.05 19.73 -1.66
CA GLN A 196 0.50 20.13 -0.37
C GLN A 196 -0.95 19.70 -0.20
N GLU A 197 -1.77 19.84 -1.25
CA GLU A 197 -3.15 19.37 -1.24
C GLU A 197 -3.24 17.85 -1.01
N ILE A 198 -2.46 17.06 -1.73
CA ILE A 198 -2.38 15.59 -1.53
C ILE A 198 -1.88 15.27 -0.11
N ARG A 199 -0.86 15.96 0.39
CA ARG A 199 -0.35 15.73 1.75
C ARG A 199 -1.41 16.04 2.80
N GLN A 200 -2.16 17.12 2.64
CA GLN A 200 -3.23 17.48 3.56
C GLN A 200 -4.32 16.40 3.58
N GLU A 201 -4.78 15.97 2.42
CA GLU A 201 -5.75 14.87 2.29
C GLU A 201 -5.28 13.60 3.00
N LEU A 202 -4.02 13.20 2.78
CA LEU A 202 -3.43 12.03 3.43
C LEU A 202 -3.27 12.19 4.95
N THR A 203 -3.02 13.41 5.41
CA THR A 203 -2.93 13.72 6.84
C THR A 203 -4.31 13.67 7.49
N ASP A 204 -5.32 14.27 6.86
CA ASP A 204 -6.70 14.24 7.32
C ASP A 204 -7.27 12.81 7.32
N GLY A 205 -6.87 11.99 6.35
CA GLY A 205 -7.18 10.56 6.28
C GLY A 205 -6.39 9.67 7.27
N GLY A 206 -5.44 10.24 8.02
CA GLY A 206 -4.63 9.51 9.01
C GLY A 206 -3.50 8.67 8.40
N TYR A 207 -3.17 8.83 7.12
CA TYR A 207 -2.09 8.12 6.44
C TYR A 207 -0.71 8.75 6.67
N LEU A 208 -0.67 10.04 6.95
CA LEU A 208 0.54 10.77 7.30
C LEU A 208 0.39 11.42 8.67
N ARG A 209 1.51 11.63 9.34
CA ARG A 209 1.55 12.45 10.56
C ARG A 209 1.64 13.92 10.18
N GLU A 210 0.99 14.78 10.95
CA GLU A 210 1.25 16.22 10.88
C GLU A 210 2.75 16.44 11.12
N THR A 211 3.38 17.13 10.19
CA THR A 211 4.74 17.65 10.39
C THR A 211 4.59 18.96 11.15
N GLY A 212 4.90 18.94 12.45
CA GLY A 212 5.06 20.16 13.23
C GLY A 212 6.20 21.01 12.70
#